data_70b06384eb994db61a282a4e5255d02c
#
_entry.id   70b06384eb994db61a282a4e5255d02c
#
_cell.length_a   1.000
_cell.length_b   1.000
_cell.length_c   1.000
_cell.angle_alpha   90.00
_cell.angle_beta   90.00
_cell.angle_gamma   90.00
#
_symmetry.space_group_name_H-M   'P 1'
#
loop_
_entity.id
_entity.type
_entity.pdbx_description
1 polymer ?
#
loop_
_entity_poly.entity_id
_entity_poly.type
_entity_poly.pdbx_seq_one_letter_code
_entity_poly.pdbx_strand_id
1 'polypeptide(L)'
;LLDELALHAPHLLTTVKAAWEKAEVSTNQKSTQIDLNKAEFSRTPNLSIDYALMEKSTKVAVVQSDLGWSDVGSWKAIAELQPADSNGNRVVGKVVLHDTANCYVQSDSRLIATLGLRDLIVVDTPDALLLAHQDQVQEVKQIVRQLSEVKHSSAEIHLTAYRPWGSYTVLEESKHHKIKRLLVKSKGALSLQMHHHRAEHWIVVSG
;
A
#
# COMPACT_ATOMS: atom_id res chain seq x y z
N LEU A 1 -24.51 9.87 -14.48
CA LEU A 1 -23.94 9.11 -13.36
C LEU A 1 -24.76 9.28 -12.07
N LEU A 2 -24.98 10.51 -11.59
CA LEU A 2 -25.73 10.76 -10.34
C LEU A 2 -27.18 10.25 -10.41
N ASP A 3 -27.87 10.38 -11.54
CA ASP A 3 -29.22 9.86 -11.74
C ASP A 3 -29.27 8.32 -11.65
N GLU A 4 -28.27 7.66 -12.23
CA GLU A 4 -28.16 6.20 -12.14
C GLU A 4 -27.81 5.74 -10.72
N LEU A 5 -26.96 6.49 -10.00
CA LEU A 5 -26.72 6.23 -8.57
C LEU A 5 -27.98 6.43 -7.73
N ALA A 6 -28.79 7.45 -8.04
CA ALA A 6 -30.08 7.65 -7.37
C ALA A 6 -31.04 6.47 -7.58
N LEU A 7 -30.99 5.85 -8.77
CA LEU A 7 -31.84 4.72 -9.12
C LEU A 7 -31.36 3.40 -8.48
N HIS A 8 -30.05 3.10 -8.62
CA HIS A 8 -29.50 1.80 -8.28
C HIS A 8 -28.86 1.70 -6.89
N ALA A 9 -28.43 2.85 -6.31
CA ALA A 9 -27.79 2.93 -5.01
C ALA A 9 -28.21 4.20 -4.23
N PRO A 10 -29.51 4.43 -3.98
CA PRO A 10 -30.01 5.67 -3.39
C PRO A 10 -29.45 5.94 -2.01
N HIS A 11 -29.29 4.93 -1.18
CA HIS A 11 -28.72 5.08 0.16
C HIS A 11 -27.25 5.54 0.12
N LEU A 12 -26.43 4.99 -0.79
CA LEU A 12 -25.04 5.40 -0.99
C LEU A 12 -25.01 6.89 -1.41
N LEU A 13 -25.81 7.28 -2.39
CA LEU A 13 -25.86 8.66 -2.85
C LEU A 13 -26.30 9.64 -1.76
N THR A 14 -27.29 9.28 -0.95
CA THR A 14 -27.80 10.12 0.14
C THR A 14 -26.75 10.36 1.22
N THR A 15 -26.04 9.29 1.64
CA THR A 15 -25.02 9.40 2.70
C THR A 15 -23.80 10.19 2.22
N VAL A 16 -23.37 10.00 0.97
CA VAL A 16 -22.28 10.79 0.38
C VAL A 16 -22.67 12.26 0.24
N LYS A 17 -23.89 12.57 -0.19
CA LYS A 17 -24.39 13.95 -0.25
C LYS A 17 -24.39 14.61 1.14
N ALA A 18 -24.88 13.93 2.16
CA ALA A 18 -24.87 14.45 3.53
C ALA A 18 -23.43 14.71 4.05
N ALA A 19 -22.48 13.83 3.70
CA ALA A 19 -21.07 14.03 4.04
C ALA A 19 -20.45 15.23 3.31
N TRP A 20 -20.84 15.46 2.05
CA TRP A 20 -20.41 16.58 1.24
C TRP A 20 -20.99 17.91 1.72
N GLU A 21 -22.28 17.97 2.02
CA GLU A 21 -22.94 19.18 2.51
C GLU A 21 -22.37 19.70 3.82
N LYS A 22 -21.82 18.80 4.64
CA LYS A 22 -21.15 19.11 5.91
C LYS A 22 -19.61 19.10 5.79
N ALA A 23 -19.08 19.14 4.58
CA ALA A 23 -17.64 19.15 4.36
C ALA A 23 -17.01 20.48 4.75
N GLU A 24 -15.79 20.42 5.27
CA GLU A 24 -14.96 21.59 5.52
C GLU A 24 -14.08 21.86 4.32
N VAL A 25 -14.12 23.11 3.82
CA VAL A 25 -13.33 23.53 2.66
C VAL A 25 -12.25 24.49 3.11
N SER A 26 -11.00 24.14 2.87
CA SER A 26 -9.85 25.00 3.09
C SER A 26 -9.10 25.23 1.78
N THR A 27 -8.85 26.51 1.46
CA THR A 27 -8.16 26.89 0.23
C THR A 27 -6.89 27.63 0.55
N ASN A 28 -5.78 27.24 -0.06
CA ASN A 28 -4.52 27.96 -0.06
C ASN A 28 -4.15 28.36 -1.51
N GLN A 29 -3.05 29.11 -1.68
CA GLN A 29 -2.65 29.65 -2.99
C GLN A 29 -2.41 28.59 -4.09
N LYS A 30 -2.32 27.31 -3.75
CA LYS A 30 -1.92 26.22 -4.67
C LYS A 30 -2.97 25.09 -4.77
N SER A 31 -3.87 24.98 -3.81
CA SER A 31 -4.82 23.86 -3.76
C SER A 31 -6.05 24.20 -2.90
N THR A 32 -7.17 23.56 -3.22
CA THR A 32 -8.35 23.51 -2.37
C THR A 32 -8.45 22.10 -1.79
N GLN A 33 -8.52 22.01 -0.46
CA GLN A 33 -8.75 20.76 0.26
C GLN A 33 -10.20 20.74 0.73
N ILE A 34 -10.85 19.60 0.54
CA ILE A 34 -12.23 19.35 0.97
C ILE A 34 -12.20 18.15 1.90
N ASP A 35 -12.47 18.36 3.17
CA ASP A 35 -12.54 17.33 4.18
C ASP A 35 -14.00 16.94 4.43
N LEU A 36 -14.37 15.75 3.96
CA LEU A 36 -15.73 15.23 4.14
C LEU A 36 -16.05 15.02 5.62
N ASN A 37 -17.30 15.27 6.00
CA ASN A 37 -17.73 15.00 7.37
C ASN A 37 -17.60 13.52 7.69
N LYS A 38 -16.72 13.18 8.62
CA LYS A 38 -16.36 11.79 8.97
C LYS A 38 -17.53 10.97 9.48
N ALA A 39 -18.40 11.58 10.30
CA ALA A 39 -19.55 10.88 10.88
C ALA A 39 -20.58 10.49 9.82
N GLU A 40 -20.87 11.37 8.87
CA GLU A 40 -21.78 11.07 7.77
C GLU A 40 -21.15 10.11 6.75
N PHE A 41 -19.86 10.31 6.41
CA PHE A 41 -19.17 9.44 5.46
C PHE A 41 -19.01 8.01 5.97
N SER A 42 -18.80 7.80 7.28
CA SER A 42 -18.70 6.46 7.89
C SER A 42 -20.01 5.65 7.80
N ARG A 43 -21.14 6.30 7.50
CA ARG A 43 -22.43 5.64 7.29
C ARG A 43 -22.62 5.17 5.84
N THR A 44 -21.72 5.58 4.95
CA THR A 44 -21.79 5.20 3.53
C THR A 44 -21.44 3.70 3.40
N PRO A 45 -22.25 2.91 2.68
CA PRO A 45 -21.94 1.51 2.40
C PRO A 45 -20.57 1.35 1.72
N ASN A 46 -19.77 0.41 2.20
CA ASN A 46 -18.51 0.04 1.54
C ASN A 46 -18.82 -0.85 0.32
N LEU A 47 -19.14 -0.24 -0.80
CA LEU A 47 -19.55 -0.90 -2.03
C LEU A 47 -18.87 -0.23 -3.22
N SER A 48 -18.19 -1.02 -4.08
CA SER A 48 -17.57 -0.48 -5.28
C SER A 48 -18.63 0.05 -6.26
N ILE A 49 -18.25 1.01 -7.09
CA ILE A 49 -19.13 1.54 -8.13
C ILE A 49 -19.56 0.48 -9.13
N ASP A 50 -18.75 -0.56 -9.34
CA ASP A 50 -19.07 -1.68 -10.22
C ASP A 50 -20.34 -2.38 -9.74
N TYR A 51 -20.36 -2.83 -8.49
CA TYR A 51 -21.52 -3.49 -7.87
C TYR A 51 -22.67 -2.52 -7.57
N ALA A 52 -22.35 -1.27 -7.22
CA ALA A 52 -23.38 -0.29 -6.92
C ALA A 52 -24.17 0.12 -8.16
N LEU A 53 -23.49 0.25 -9.30
CA LEU A 53 -24.01 0.89 -10.50
C LEU A 53 -23.73 0.11 -11.79
N MET A 54 -22.46 -0.17 -12.12
CA MET A 54 -22.05 -0.58 -13.48
C MET A 54 -22.70 -1.90 -13.90
N GLU A 55 -22.81 -2.87 -13.00
CA GLU A 55 -23.48 -4.14 -13.26
C GLU A 55 -25.01 -4.05 -13.38
N LYS A 56 -25.61 -2.95 -12.91
CA LYS A 56 -27.08 -2.78 -12.86
C LYS A 56 -27.61 -1.85 -13.94
N SER A 57 -26.80 -0.88 -14.36
CA SER A 57 -27.22 0.14 -15.32
C SER A 57 -27.15 -0.37 -16.74
N THR A 58 -28.19 -0.14 -17.52
CA THR A 58 -28.22 -0.39 -18.98
C THR A 58 -27.61 0.74 -19.79
N LYS A 59 -27.15 1.81 -19.14
CA LYS A 59 -26.56 3.00 -19.80
C LYS A 59 -25.03 3.02 -19.74
N VAL A 60 -24.40 1.87 -19.53
CA VAL A 60 -22.94 1.73 -19.55
C VAL A 60 -22.49 1.57 -20.99
N ALA A 61 -21.51 2.38 -21.39
CA ALA A 61 -20.82 2.22 -22.66
C ALA A 61 -19.34 1.95 -22.43
N VAL A 62 -18.75 1.05 -23.21
CA VAL A 62 -17.33 0.68 -23.15
C VAL A 62 -16.65 1.10 -24.44
N VAL A 63 -15.56 1.86 -24.30
CA VAL A 63 -14.70 2.21 -25.44
C VAL A 63 -13.40 1.41 -25.28
N GLN A 64 -13.17 0.48 -26.20
CA GLN A 64 -11.94 -0.29 -26.23
C GLN A 64 -10.79 0.63 -26.68
N SER A 65 -9.75 0.71 -25.87
CA SER A 65 -8.58 1.53 -26.15
C SER A 65 -7.32 0.82 -25.66
N ASP A 66 -6.26 0.90 -26.44
CA ASP A 66 -4.91 0.51 -26.02
C ASP A 66 -4.16 1.78 -25.57
N LEU A 67 -4.13 1.98 -24.26
CA LEU A 67 -3.51 3.15 -23.64
C LEU A 67 -2.15 2.82 -23.02
N GLY A 68 -1.66 1.58 -23.16
CA GLY A 68 -0.48 1.11 -22.44
C GLY A 68 -0.63 1.18 -20.92
N TRP A 69 -1.89 1.16 -20.42
CA TRP A 69 -2.19 1.32 -19.01
C TRP A 69 -2.22 -0.03 -18.28
N SER A 70 -1.72 -0.04 -17.06
CA SER A 70 -1.84 -1.17 -16.13
C SER A 70 -2.32 -0.65 -14.78
N ASP A 71 -3.22 -1.36 -14.13
CA ASP A 71 -3.67 -1.06 -12.76
C ASP A 71 -2.62 -1.39 -11.69
N VAL A 72 -1.53 -2.09 -12.09
CA VAL A 72 -0.44 -2.53 -11.22
C VAL A 72 -0.96 -3.22 -9.95
N GLY A 73 -2.08 -3.92 -10.07
CA GLY A 73 -2.83 -4.53 -8.97
C GLY A 73 -2.24 -5.84 -8.45
N SER A 74 -1.11 -6.30 -8.99
CA SER A 74 -0.48 -7.55 -8.57
C SER A 74 1.04 -7.52 -8.71
N TRP A 75 1.74 -8.38 -7.98
CA TRP A 75 3.19 -8.56 -8.14
C TRP A 75 3.59 -8.98 -9.55
N LYS A 76 2.72 -9.73 -10.25
CA LYS A 76 2.94 -10.07 -11.65
C LYS A 76 2.93 -8.82 -12.54
N ALA A 77 1.95 -7.94 -12.37
CA ALA A 77 1.88 -6.68 -13.11
C ALA A 77 3.10 -5.78 -12.81
N ILE A 78 3.57 -5.73 -11.55
CA ILE A 78 4.81 -5.02 -11.19
C ILE A 78 6.02 -5.65 -11.89
N ALA A 79 6.11 -6.98 -11.90
CA ALA A 79 7.19 -7.70 -12.57
C ALA A 79 7.25 -7.38 -14.06
N GLU A 80 6.11 -7.31 -14.74
CA GLU A 80 6.00 -7.01 -16.19
C GLU A 80 6.51 -5.62 -16.57
N LEU A 81 6.60 -4.69 -15.62
CA LEU A 81 7.21 -3.37 -15.83
C LEU A 81 8.74 -3.41 -15.90
N GLN A 82 9.36 -4.52 -15.47
CA GLN A 82 10.81 -4.69 -15.50
C GLN A 82 11.24 -5.43 -16.78
N PRO A 83 12.38 -5.06 -17.39
CA PRO A 83 12.92 -5.81 -18.51
C PRO A 83 13.30 -7.22 -18.08
N ALA A 84 13.04 -8.20 -18.95
CA ALA A 84 13.45 -9.59 -18.72
C ALA A 84 14.86 -9.84 -19.25
N ASP A 85 15.62 -10.71 -18.60
CA ASP A 85 16.86 -11.28 -19.14
C ASP A 85 16.57 -12.38 -20.18
N SER A 86 17.63 -13.01 -20.72
CA SER A 86 17.51 -14.09 -21.73
C SER A 86 16.78 -15.33 -21.23
N ASN A 87 16.67 -15.53 -19.92
CA ASN A 87 15.98 -16.65 -19.27
C ASN A 87 14.58 -16.23 -18.77
N GLY A 88 14.10 -15.04 -19.13
CA GLY A 88 12.80 -14.53 -18.68
C GLY A 88 12.79 -13.98 -17.26
N ASN A 89 13.95 -13.90 -16.58
CA ASN A 89 13.98 -13.36 -15.23
C ASN A 89 13.95 -11.83 -15.22
N ARG A 90 13.34 -11.27 -14.20
CA ARG A 90 13.28 -9.83 -13.93
C ARG A 90 13.80 -9.56 -12.54
N VAL A 91 14.72 -8.62 -12.41
CA VAL A 91 15.48 -8.41 -11.18
C VAL A 91 15.46 -6.94 -10.77
N VAL A 92 15.23 -6.72 -9.47
CA VAL A 92 15.34 -5.40 -8.83
C VAL A 92 16.21 -5.52 -7.58
N GLY A 93 17.22 -4.67 -7.48
CA GLY A 93 18.13 -4.65 -6.32
C GLY A 93 19.31 -5.60 -6.45
N LYS A 94 19.79 -6.12 -5.31
CA LYS A 94 20.99 -6.98 -5.25
C LYS A 94 20.62 -8.45 -5.38
N VAL A 95 20.75 -9.00 -6.59
CA VAL A 95 20.34 -10.39 -6.86
C VAL A 95 21.41 -11.11 -7.67
N VAL A 96 21.65 -12.38 -7.33
CA VAL A 96 22.49 -13.31 -8.10
C VAL A 96 21.65 -14.53 -8.47
N LEU A 97 21.59 -14.82 -9.76
CA LEU A 97 20.81 -15.93 -10.30
C LEU A 97 21.74 -17.04 -10.79
N HIS A 98 21.46 -18.30 -10.44
CA HIS A 98 22.08 -19.47 -11.02
C HIS A 98 21.01 -20.51 -11.34
N ASP A 99 21.01 -21.02 -12.57
CA ASP A 99 19.99 -21.97 -13.06
C ASP A 99 18.57 -21.56 -12.70
N THR A 100 18.24 -20.27 -12.92
CA THR A 100 16.95 -19.66 -12.57
C THR A 100 16.31 -19.13 -13.84
N ALA A 101 15.01 -19.38 -14.03
CA ALA A 101 14.26 -18.94 -15.20
C ALA A 101 12.85 -18.49 -14.83
N ASN A 102 12.35 -17.51 -15.63
CA ASN A 102 11.01 -16.99 -15.54
C ASN A 102 10.62 -16.54 -14.11
N CYS A 103 11.59 -15.97 -13.36
CA CYS A 103 11.39 -15.49 -12.01
C CYS A 103 11.41 -13.96 -11.93
N TYR A 104 10.61 -13.41 -11.03
CA TYR A 104 10.76 -12.04 -10.56
C TYR A 104 11.42 -12.06 -9.19
N VAL A 105 12.53 -11.35 -9.04
CA VAL A 105 13.26 -11.28 -7.76
C VAL A 105 13.54 -9.83 -7.42
N GLN A 106 12.93 -9.35 -6.35
CA GLN A 106 13.13 -8.01 -5.82
C GLN A 106 13.76 -8.06 -4.43
N SER A 107 14.81 -7.26 -4.23
CA SER A 107 15.46 -7.07 -2.94
C SER A 107 15.58 -5.59 -2.62
N ASP A 108 15.12 -5.18 -1.45
CA ASP A 108 15.27 -3.80 -0.99
C ASP A 108 16.67 -3.53 -0.41
N SER A 109 17.27 -4.48 0.28
CA SER A 109 18.52 -4.22 1.00
C SER A 109 19.53 -5.36 0.99
N ARG A 110 19.11 -6.61 1.24
CA ARG A 110 20.00 -7.76 1.34
C ARG A 110 20.29 -8.37 -0.03
N LEU A 111 21.39 -9.10 -0.13
CA LEU A 111 21.66 -9.91 -1.32
C LEU A 111 20.73 -11.13 -1.32
N ILE A 112 20.01 -11.33 -2.44
CA ILE A 112 19.26 -12.55 -2.71
C ILE A 112 20.07 -13.38 -3.72
N ALA A 113 20.31 -14.64 -3.41
CA ALA A 113 20.86 -15.61 -4.34
C ALA A 113 19.82 -16.70 -4.62
N THR A 114 19.61 -17.03 -5.88
CA THR A 114 18.67 -18.08 -6.31
C THR A 114 19.44 -19.18 -7.05
N LEU A 115 19.02 -20.40 -6.83
CA LEU A 115 19.59 -21.59 -7.44
C LEU A 115 18.49 -22.56 -7.85
N GLY A 116 18.41 -22.89 -9.15
CA GLY A 116 17.50 -23.91 -9.67
C GLY A 116 16.02 -23.55 -9.60
N LEU A 117 15.67 -22.26 -9.54
CA LEU A 117 14.29 -21.80 -9.40
C LEU A 117 13.60 -21.58 -10.74
N ARG A 118 12.29 -21.80 -10.77
CA ARG A 118 11.42 -21.59 -11.92
C ARG A 118 10.09 -20.97 -11.48
N ASP A 119 9.57 -20.04 -12.30
CA ASP A 119 8.22 -19.51 -12.22
C ASP A 119 7.85 -18.90 -10.86
N LEU A 120 8.81 -18.30 -10.16
CA LEU A 120 8.61 -17.72 -8.84
C LEU A 120 8.62 -16.19 -8.85
N ILE A 121 7.86 -15.64 -7.95
CA ILE A 121 7.93 -14.25 -7.49
C ILE A 121 8.53 -14.25 -6.10
N VAL A 122 9.68 -13.58 -5.96
CA VAL A 122 10.42 -13.41 -4.71
C VAL A 122 10.49 -11.91 -4.42
N VAL A 123 9.88 -11.48 -3.34
CA VAL A 123 9.88 -10.08 -2.91
C VAL A 123 10.36 -9.99 -1.47
N ASP A 124 11.53 -9.40 -1.29
CA ASP A 124 12.12 -9.16 0.01
C ASP A 124 12.03 -7.68 0.37
N THR A 125 11.30 -7.43 1.44
CA THR A 125 11.15 -6.12 2.07
C THR A 125 11.74 -6.14 3.48
N PRO A 126 11.94 -5.00 4.14
CA PRO A 126 12.50 -4.99 5.50
C PRO A 126 11.67 -5.75 6.54
N ASP A 127 10.38 -5.98 6.31
CA ASP A 127 9.43 -6.56 7.25
C ASP A 127 8.96 -7.97 6.86
N ALA A 128 9.12 -8.38 5.60
CA ALA A 128 8.66 -9.68 5.14
C ALA A 128 9.39 -10.16 3.89
N LEU A 129 9.46 -11.47 3.73
CA LEU A 129 9.88 -12.13 2.50
C LEU A 129 8.70 -12.94 1.94
N LEU A 130 8.25 -12.56 0.75
CA LEU A 130 7.26 -13.32 -0.02
C LEU A 130 7.97 -14.23 -1.02
N LEU A 131 7.61 -15.52 -1.01
CA LEU A 131 7.90 -16.46 -2.08
C LEU A 131 6.56 -17.03 -2.57
N ALA A 132 6.28 -16.86 -3.85
CA ALA A 132 5.03 -17.33 -4.45
C ALA A 132 5.29 -17.86 -5.86
N HIS A 133 4.55 -18.90 -6.25
CA HIS A 133 4.45 -19.26 -7.66
C HIS A 133 3.69 -18.16 -8.41
N GLN A 134 4.11 -17.83 -9.65
CA GLN A 134 3.49 -16.74 -10.43
C GLN A 134 1.97 -16.91 -10.58
N ASP A 135 1.51 -18.14 -10.77
CA ASP A 135 0.08 -18.45 -10.97
C ASP A 135 -0.73 -18.34 -9.67
N GLN A 136 -0.07 -18.34 -8.51
CA GLN A 136 -0.70 -18.28 -7.19
C GLN A 136 -0.57 -16.91 -6.53
N VAL A 137 0.13 -15.98 -7.14
CA VAL A 137 0.46 -14.69 -6.52
C VAL A 137 -0.78 -13.83 -6.19
N GLN A 138 -1.88 -14.05 -6.87
CA GLN A 138 -3.16 -13.39 -6.57
C GLN A 138 -3.74 -13.81 -5.20
N GLU A 139 -3.34 -14.99 -4.70
CA GLU A 139 -3.80 -15.50 -3.41
C GLU A 139 -3.03 -14.93 -2.21
N VAL A 140 -2.09 -13.99 -2.43
CA VAL A 140 -1.36 -13.31 -1.35
C VAL A 140 -2.30 -12.66 -0.33
N LYS A 141 -3.49 -12.26 -0.74
CA LYS A 141 -4.58 -11.77 0.13
C LYS A 141 -4.97 -12.75 1.24
N GLN A 142 -4.86 -14.06 0.99
CA GLN A 142 -5.16 -15.09 1.99
C GLN A 142 -4.09 -15.12 3.09
N ILE A 143 -2.81 -14.91 2.71
CA ILE A 143 -1.70 -14.81 3.66
C ILE A 143 -1.89 -13.56 4.55
N VAL A 144 -2.23 -12.42 3.94
CA VAL A 144 -2.53 -11.18 4.69
C VAL A 144 -3.67 -11.39 5.67
N ARG A 145 -4.73 -12.10 5.25
CA ARG A 145 -5.85 -12.44 6.13
C ARG A 145 -5.41 -13.28 7.32
N GLN A 146 -4.63 -14.35 7.10
CA GLN A 146 -4.09 -15.20 8.17
C GLN A 146 -3.22 -14.41 9.15
N LEU A 147 -2.36 -13.51 8.64
CA LEU A 147 -1.56 -12.62 9.48
C LEU A 147 -2.41 -11.67 10.31
N SER A 148 -3.50 -11.16 9.74
CA SER A 148 -4.44 -10.28 10.45
C SER A 148 -5.22 -11.01 11.53
N GLU A 149 -5.62 -12.27 11.29
CA GLU A 149 -6.31 -13.12 12.29
C GLU A 149 -5.44 -13.36 13.53
N VAL A 150 -4.12 -13.52 13.36
CA VAL A 150 -3.17 -13.68 14.46
C VAL A 150 -2.60 -12.32 14.95
N LYS A 151 -3.08 -11.21 14.42
CA LYS A 151 -2.62 -9.85 14.75
C LYS A 151 -1.11 -9.68 14.60
N HIS A 152 -0.55 -10.24 13.53
CA HIS A 152 0.88 -10.08 13.23
C HIS A 152 1.17 -8.65 12.79
N SER A 153 2.24 -8.05 13.34
CA SER A 153 2.57 -6.64 13.09
C SER A 153 2.78 -6.30 11.61
N SER A 154 3.33 -7.20 10.81
CA SER A 154 3.55 -7.00 9.37
C SER A 154 2.25 -6.89 8.55
N ALA A 155 1.08 -7.28 9.10
CA ALA A 155 -0.21 -7.09 8.45
C ALA A 155 -0.81 -5.70 8.69
N GLU A 156 -0.37 -4.99 9.73
CA GLU A 156 -0.99 -3.74 10.17
C GLU A 156 -0.11 -2.52 9.93
N ILE A 157 1.21 -2.64 10.11
CA ILE A 157 2.11 -1.50 10.16
C ILE A 157 3.40 -1.82 9.41
N HIS A 158 3.71 -1.03 8.39
CA HIS A 158 5.04 -1.04 7.81
C HIS A 158 6.08 -0.57 8.82
N LEU A 159 7.30 -1.14 8.77
CA LEU A 159 8.42 -0.70 9.60
C LEU A 159 8.71 0.80 9.45
N THR A 160 8.45 1.37 8.27
CA THR A 160 8.56 2.80 8.03
C THR A 160 7.18 3.46 7.99
N ALA A 161 6.98 4.45 8.85
CA ALA A 161 5.78 5.28 8.86
C ALA A 161 6.10 6.73 8.52
N TYR A 162 5.36 7.28 7.56
CA TYR A 162 5.47 8.69 7.17
C TYR A 162 4.60 9.57 8.06
N ARG A 163 5.10 10.76 8.36
CA ARG A 163 4.45 11.77 9.20
C ARG A 163 4.62 13.15 8.58
N PRO A 164 3.83 14.15 8.95
CA PRO A 164 4.01 15.53 8.44
C PRO A 164 5.43 16.06 8.62
N TRP A 165 6.08 15.72 9.73
CA TRP A 165 7.44 16.15 10.08
C TRP A 165 8.56 15.32 9.41
N GLY A 166 8.25 14.17 8.77
CA GLY A 166 9.23 13.28 8.16
C GLY A 166 8.83 11.84 8.17
N SER A 167 9.69 10.96 8.65
CA SER A 167 9.39 9.53 8.79
C SER A 167 10.13 8.90 9.96
N TYR A 168 9.64 7.77 10.43
CA TYR A 168 10.43 6.89 11.28
C TYR A 168 10.44 5.47 10.73
N THR A 169 11.55 4.79 10.94
CA THR A 169 11.69 3.36 10.64
C THR A 169 12.04 2.61 11.91
N VAL A 170 11.28 1.57 12.23
CA VAL A 170 11.63 0.64 13.31
C VAL A 170 12.79 -0.20 12.83
N LEU A 171 13.92 -0.12 13.50
CA LEU A 171 15.12 -0.91 13.19
C LEU A 171 15.15 -2.22 13.97
N GLU A 172 14.68 -2.15 15.21
CA GLU A 172 14.63 -3.31 16.10
C GLU A 172 13.52 -3.12 17.12
N GLU A 173 12.81 -4.20 17.44
CA GLU A 173 11.77 -4.22 18.47
C GLU A 173 11.84 -5.51 19.26
N SER A 174 11.88 -5.40 20.58
CA SER A 174 11.84 -6.52 21.51
C SER A 174 10.86 -6.25 22.64
N LYS A 175 10.72 -7.19 23.55
CA LYS A 175 9.87 -7.03 24.75
C LYS A 175 10.26 -5.82 25.62
N HIS A 176 11.55 -5.45 25.61
CA HIS A 176 12.10 -4.48 26.56
C HIS A 176 12.65 -3.22 25.92
N HIS A 177 12.85 -3.18 24.59
CA HIS A 177 13.36 -2.02 23.90
C HIS A 177 12.83 -1.92 22.46
N LYS A 178 12.87 -0.71 21.92
CA LYS A 178 12.53 -0.40 20.54
C LYS A 178 13.49 0.65 20.00
N ILE A 179 14.20 0.31 18.93
CA ILE A 179 15.12 1.21 18.25
C ILE A 179 14.43 1.75 16.99
N LYS A 180 14.46 3.05 16.83
CA LYS A 180 13.91 3.72 15.65
C LYS A 180 14.94 4.64 15.04
N ARG A 181 14.98 4.69 13.71
CA ARG A 181 15.63 5.77 12.96
C ARG A 181 14.57 6.80 12.60
N LEU A 182 14.81 8.06 12.94
CA LEU A 182 13.94 9.16 12.59
C LEU A 182 14.62 10.00 11.50
N LEU A 183 13.86 10.35 10.46
CA LEU A 183 14.25 11.33 9.47
C LEU A 183 13.31 12.53 9.62
N VAL A 184 13.84 13.64 10.13
CA VAL A 184 13.07 14.87 10.34
C VAL A 184 13.39 15.85 9.23
N LYS A 185 12.37 16.35 8.55
CA LYS A 185 12.51 17.37 7.50
C LYS A 185 13.02 18.67 8.09
N SER A 186 13.72 19.46 7.28
CA SER A 186 14.07 20.84 7.68
C SER A 186 12.83 21.59 8.17
N LYS A 187 12.94 22.26 9.32
CA LYS A 187 11.84 22.93 10.03
C LYS A 187 10.72 22.00 10.53
N GLY A 188 10.90 20.69 10.44
CA GLY A 188 9.97 19.73 11.04
C GLY A 188 10.11 19.71 12.56
N ALA A 189 9.01 19.56 13.27
CA ALA A 189 8.99 19.43 14.73
C ALA A 189 8.27 18.15 15.14
N LEU A 190 8.87 17.43 16.09
CA LEU A 190 8.25 16.26 16.73
C LEU A 190 7.32 16.73 17.84
N SER A 191 6.27 15.97 18.09
CA SER A 191 5.39 16.23 19.24
C SER A 191 6.16 16.07 20.54
N LEU A 192 5.93 16.98 21.48
CA LEU A 192 6.45 16.86 22.84
C LEU A 192 5.81 15.61 23.49
N GLN A 193 6.64 14.73 24.02
CA GLN A 193 6.21 13.48 24.66
C GLN A 193 6.87 13.35 26.03
N MET A 194 6.14 12.73 26.96
CA MET A 194 6.65 12.34 28.26
C MET A 194 6.27 10.89 28.54
N HIS A 195 7.19 10.11 29.08
CA HIS A 195 7.01 8.71 29.38
C HIS A 195 7.26 8.43 30.86
N HIS A 196 6.32 7.76 31.53
CA HIS A 196 6.42 7.41 32.96
C HIS A 196 7.14 6.09 33.23
N HIS A 197 7.16 5.17 32.23
CA HIS A 197 7.64 3.80 32.41
C HIS A 197 8.74 3.37 31.46
N ARG A 198 9.30 4.32 30.69
CA ARG A 198 10.43 4.06 29.78
C ARG A 198 11.36 5.24 29.71
N ALA A 199 12.63 4.99 29.47
CA ALA A 199 13.62 6.00 29.10
C ALA A 199 13.75 6.09 27.57
N GLU A 200 14.08 7.28 27.07
CA GLU A 200 14.43 7.50 25.67
C GLU A 200 15.86 8.06 25.58
N HIS A 201 16.62 7.54 24.64
CA HIS A 201 17.95 8.02 24.28
C HIS A 201 17.92 8.49 22.83
N TRP A 202 18.35 9.73 22.60
CA TRP A 202 18.40 10.31 21.28
C TRP A 202 19.85 10.49 20.85
N ILE A 203 20.18 9.96 19.66
CA ILE A 203 21.48 10.09 19.04
C ILE A 203 21.30 10.76 17.70
N VAL A 204 21.87 11.96 17.53
CA VAL A 204 21.92 12.64 16.23
C VAL A 204 23.05 12.01 15.42
N VAL A 205 22.71 11.42 14.28
CA VAL A 205 23.65 10.73 13.39
C VAL A 205 24.10 11.67 12.26
N SER A 206 23.19 12.49 11.77
CA SER A 206 23.47 13.49 10.74
C SER A 206 22.43 14.62 10.82
N GLY A 207 22.80 15.82 10.34
CA GLY A 207 21.92 16.99 10.29
C GLY A 207 22.69 18.24 9.91
#